data_02369979e1e32f0da4e6891e53748556
#
_entry.id   02369979e1e32f0da4e6891e53748556
#
_cell.length_a   1.000
_cell.length_b   1.000
_cell.length_c   1.000
_cell.angle_alpha   90.00
_cell.angle_beta   90.00
_cell.angle_gamma   90.00
#
_symmetry.space_group_name_H-M   'P 1'
#
loop_
_entity.id
_entity.type
_entity.pdbx_description
1 polymer ?
#
loop_
_entity_poly.entity_id
_entity_poly.type
_entity_poly.pdbx_seq_one_letter_code
_entity_poly.pdbx_strand_id
1 'polypeptide(L)'
;MQGARFDDNRRPAMPRALLSTFRVGTLELRNRVVMAPMTRNRAGAGELATPMMATYYGQRAGAGLIVTEASQVSEDAVGYPKTPGIHTDAQVEAWRQVTDAVHDAGGRIFLQLWHAGRASHPSLLQDGQAPVGPSAIAAAGKAFTAQGLVPFPEPRALSQAEIPPLIAAFAHASLRARAAGFDGVEIHAGNGYLIDQFLRDGTNQRIDRYGGSPANRARFLLEVTEAVAAAWEGNRVGVRISPLQTFNDMRDSDPARTFRYVAEELDRFDLAYLHVVEAVDPNARNLGLAISPIVRRAFDGPVMLNGGYTRDLADRAIIDGLADLVSFGSAYIANPDLTERFRHHHPLNTPDRATFYGGTAEGYIDYPAIGEELNLLRA
;
A
#
# COMPACT_ATOMS: atom_id res chain seq x y z
N MET A 1 43.48 -48.31 6.82
CA MET A 1 42.14 -47.85 7.21
C MET A 1 41.89 -46.50 6.60
N GLN A 2 41.17 -46.45 5.47
CA GLN A 2 40.84 -45.24 4.74
C GLN A 2 39.57 -44.64 5.35
N GLY A 3 39.69 -43.41 5.86
CA GLY A 3 38.56 -42.67 6.38
C GLY A 3 37.72 -42.13 5.22
N ALA A 4 36.49 -42.58 5.11
CA ALA A 4 35.49 -42.04 4.19
C ALA A 4 35.11 -40.63 4.67
N ARG A 5 35.41 -39.60 3.87
CA ARG A 5 34.86 -38.28 4.03
C ARG A 5 33.38 -38.32 3.58
N PHE A 6 32.48 -38.10 4.53
CA PHE A 6 31.07 -37.85 4.23
C PHE A 6 30.95 -36.54 3.44
N ASP A 7 30.50 -36.69 2.22
CA ASP A 7 30.18 -35.59 1.31
C ASP A 7 28.94 -34.85 1.85
N ASP A 8 29.12 -33.58 2.15
CA ASP A 8 28.12 -32.72 2.76
C ASP A 8 26.94 -32.52 1.78
N ASN A 9 25.82 -32.97 2.23
CA ASN A 9 24.54 -33.13 1.60
C ASN A 9 24.05 -31.80 0.98
N ARG A 10 24.41 -31.50 -0.27
CA ARG A 10 23.76 -30.45 -1.09
C ARG A 10 22.34 -30.89 -1.37
N ARG A 11 21.41 -30.57 -0.45
CA ARG A 11 19.99 -30.55 -0.82
C ARG A 11 19.85 -29.67 -2.06
N PRO A 12 19.22 -30.14 -3.15
CA PRO A 12 18.93 -29.25 -4.27
C PRO A 12 18.17 -28.05 -3.73
N ALA A 13 18.66 -26.85 -4.07
CA ALA A 13 17.97 -25.61 -3.67
C ALA A 13 16.54 -25.70 -4.20
N MET A 14 15.56 -25.78 -3.30
CA MET A 14 14.16 -25.76 -3.70
C MET A 14 13.91 -24.52 -4.60
N PRO A 15 13.17 -24.65 -5.71
CA PRO A 15 12.86 -23.52 -6.55
C PRO A 15 12.25 -22.43 -5.68
N ARG A 16 12.82 -21.23 -5.71
CA ARG A 16 12.40 -20.09 -4.87
C ARG A 16 11.04 -19.62 -5.35
N ALA A 17 10.01 -19.96 -4.59
CA ALA A 17 8.63 -19.61 -4.91
C ALA A 17 8.46 -18.08 -5.05
N LEU A 18 9.13 -17.30 -4.18
CA LEU A 18 9.12 -15.82 -4.19
C LEU A 18 9.63 -15.22 -5.52
N LEU A 19 10.57 -15.88 -6.20
CA LEU A 19 11.18 -15.40 -7.45
C LEU A 19 10.56 -16.04 -8.71
N SER A 20 9.53 -16.88 -8.55
CA SER A 20 8.78 -17.44 -9.67
C SER A 20 7.82 -16.42 -10.25
N THR A 21 7.49 -16.57 -11.55
CA THR A 21 6.43 -15.78 -12.19
C THR A 21 5.09 -16.01 -11.50
N PHE A 22 4.22 -15.03 -11.57
CA PHE A 22 2.86 -15.12 -11.07
C PHE A 22 1.91 -14.31 -11.96
N ARG A 23 0.66 -14.73 -12.04
CA ARG A 23 -0.36 -14.01 -12.81
C ARG A 23 -1.33 -13.32 -11.85
N VAL A 24 -1.49 -12.01 -12.02
CA VAL A 24 -2.48 -11.19 -11.33
C VAL A 24 -3.49 -10.72 -12.36
N GLY A 25 -4.70 -11.27 -12.33
CA GLY A 25 -5.66 -11.05 -13.39
C GLY A 25 -5.08 -11.40 -14.77
N THR A 26 -5.01 -10.41 -15.66
CA THR A 26 -4.42 -10.55 -16.99
C THR A 26 -2.92 -10.17 -17.05
N LEU A 27 -2.34 -9.69 -15.93
CA LEU A 27 -0.93 -9.31 -15.87
C LEU A 27 -0.04 -10.48 -15.46
N GLU A 28 1.02 -10.71 -16.24
CA GLU A 28 2.11 -11.59 -15.85
C GLU A 28 3.18 -10.79 -15.10
N LEU A 29 3.47 -11.21 -13.87
CA LEU A 29 4.52 -10.65 -13.03
C LEU A 29 5.76 -11.54 -13.12
N ARG A 30 6.94 -10.92 -13.27
CA ARG A 30 8.23 -11.63 -13.39
C ARG A 30 8.70 -12.32 -12.12
N ASN A 31 8.15 -11.93 -10.98
CA ASN A 31 8.38 -12.50 -9.66
C ASN A 31 7.23 -12.08 -8.72
N ARG A 32 7.25 -12.60 -7.47
CA ARG A 32 6.21 -12.34 -6.45
C ARG A 32 6.65 -11.32 -5.40
N VAL A 33 7.76 -10.62 -5.64
CA VAL A 33 8.28 -9.54 -4.79
C VAL A 33 7.61 -8.24 -5.21
N VAL A 34 6.85 -7.61 -4.30
CA VAL A 34 6.12 -6.37 -4.58
C VAL A 34 6.75 -5.22 -3.81
N MET A 35 6.89 -4.06 -4.47
CA MET A 35 7.20 -2.82 -3.78
C MET A 35 5.93 -2.30 -3.11
N ALA A 36 5.91 -2.27 -1.76
CA ALA A 36 4.78 -1.78 -0.98
C ALA A 36 4.56 -0.26 -1.19
N PRO A 37 3.32 0.22 -1.10
CA PRO A 37 3.02 1.65 -1.15
C PRO A 37 3.62 2.37 0.06
N MET A 38 4.40 3.40 -0.19
CA MET A 38 5.11 4.17 0.84
C MET A 38 5.10 5.65 0.50
N THR A 39 4.48 6.46 1.34
CA THR A 39 4.54 7.92 1.24
C THR A 39 5.98 8.39 1.44
N ARG A 40 6.50 9.21 0.50
CA ARG A 40 7.86 9.72 0.54
C ARG A 40 7.91 11.26 0.60
N ASN A 41 6.78 11.95 0.47
CA ASN A 41 6.65 13.41 0.57
C ASN A 41 7.58 14.19 -0.38
N ARG A 42 7.64 13.80 -1.64
CA ARG A 42 8.48 14.41 -2.69
C ARG A 42 7.70 14.89 -3.93
N ALA A 43 6.37 14.95 -3.83
CA ALA A 43 5.55 15.59 -4.85
C ALA A 43 5.84 17.10 -4.93
N GLY A 44 5.71 17.65 -6.12
CA GLY A 44 5.88 19.07 -6.43
C GLY A 44 4.67 19.92 -6.06
N ALA A 45 4.73 21.21 -6.39
CA ALA A 45 3.60 22.12 -6.27
C ALA A 45 2.41 21.61 -7.08
N GLY A 46 1.19 21.80 -6.57
CA GLY A 46 -0.03 21.24 -7.19
C GLY A 46 -0.13 19.73 -7.03
N GLU A 47 0.62 19.14 -6.08
CA GLU A 47 0.60 17.68 -5.82
C GLU A 47 1.02 16.85 -7.03
N LEU A 48 1.89 17.41 -7.86
CA LEU A 48 2.37 16.78 -9.10
C LEU A 48 3.47 15.75 -8.80
N ALA A 49 3.41 14.60 -9.47
CA ALA A 49 4.53 13.70 -9.53
C ALA A 49 5.75 14.39 -10.19
N THR A 50 6.95 14.16 -9.66
CA THR A 50 8.16 14.86 -10.11
C THR A 50 9.05 13.95 -10.97
N PRO A 51 9.97 14.51 -11.80
CA PRO A 51 10.96 13.71 -12.51
C PRO A 51 11.82 12.84 -11.58
N MET A 52 12.04 13.28 -10.33
CA MET A 52 12.74 12.51 -9.31
C MET A 52 11.93 11.26 -8.89
N MET A 53 10.59 11.37 -8.84
CA MET A 53 9.71 10.22 -8.61
C MET A 53 9.77 9.24 -9.79
N ALA A 54 9.85 9.73 -11.03
CA ALA A 54 10.04 8.86 -12.20
C ALA A 54 11.35 8.05 -12.09
N THR A 55 12.46 8.69 -11.72
CA THR A 55 13.74 8.02 -11.44
C THR A 55 13.59 6.98 -10.31
N TYR A 56 12.95 7.35 -9.20
CA TYR A 56 12.76 6.49 -8.03
C TYR A 56 12.01 5.20 -8.35
N TYR A 57 10.88 5.31 -9.04
CA TYR A 57 10.08 4.15 -9.42
C TYR A 57 10.73 3.34 -10.55
N GLY A 58 11.36 4.01 -11.54
CA GLY A 58 12.09 3.35 -12.62
C GLY A 58 13.25 2.48 -12.11
N GLN A 59 14.03 2.95 -11.13
CA GLN A 59 15.10 2.17 -10.47
C GLN A 59 14.57 0.87 -9.84
N ARG A 60 13.29 0.82 -9.46
CA ARG A 60 12.64 -0.31 -8.76
C ARG A 60 11.81 -1.20 -9.68
N ALA A 61 11.89 -1.00 -10.98
CA ALA A 61 11.14 -1.75 -11.99
C ALA A 61 11.46 -3.27 -12.02
N GLY A 62 12.52 -3.71 -11.32
CA GLY A 62 12.82 -5.14 -11.10
C GLY A 62 11.81 -5.86 -10.19
N ALA A 63 10.97 -5.13 -9.44
CA ALA A 63 9.86 -5.71 -8.70
C ALA A 63 8.89 -6.45 -9.63
N GLY A 64 8.22 -7.48 -9.12
CA GLY A 64 7.10 -8.09 -9.84
C GLY A 64 5.95 -7.10 -10.06
N LEU A 65 5.68 -6.29 -9.06
CA LEU A 65 4.73 -5.19 -9.11
C LEU A 65 5.23 -4.04 -8.21
N ILE A 66 5.06 -2.81 -8.66
CA ILE A 66 5.20 -1.61 -7.84
C ILE A 66 3.79 -1.13 -7.48
N VAL A 67 3.53 -0.87 -6.20
CA VAL A 67 2.39 -0.05 -5.77
C VAL A 67 2.95 1.30 -5.32
N THR A 68 2.45 2.38 -5.94
CA THR A 68 2.97 3.73 -5.65
C THR A 68 2.63 4.17 -4.23
N GLU A 69 3.25 5.25 -3.79
CA GLU A 69 2.75 6.02 -2.65
C GLU A 69 1.28 6.44 -2.85
N ALA A 70 0.58 6.61 -1.72
CA ALA A 70 -0.81 7.00 -1.70
C ALA A 70 -1.04 8.34 -2.41
N SER A 71 -2.00 8.37 -3.35
CA SER A 71 -2.35 9.52 -4.18
C SER A 71 -3.77 9.96 -3.91
N GLN A 72 -3.96 11.27 -3.68
CA GLN A 72 -5.26 11.84 -3.34
C GLN A 72 -6.25 11.70 -4.49
N VAL A 73 -7.47 11.23 -4.14
CA VAL A 73 -8.59 11.08 -5.09
C VAL A 73 -9.38 12.37 -5.29
N SER A 74 -9.18 13.36 -4.39
CA SER A 74 -9.86 14.66 -4.38
C SER A 74 -9.03 15.68 -3.57
N GLU A 75 -9.39 16.96 -3.67
CA GLU A 75 -8.70 18.06 -2.99
C GLU A 75 -8.77 17.97 -1.45
N ASP A 76 -9.83 17.36 -0.91
CA ASP A 76 -10.05 17.15 0.53
C ASP A 76 -9.44 15.85 1.06
N ALA A 77 -8.79 15.08 0.19
CA ALA A 77 -8.19 13.78 0.55
C ALA A 77 -6.80 13.88 1.19
N VAL A 78 -6.20 15.07 1.27
CA VAL A 78 -4.81 15.29 1.68
C VAL A 78 -4.60 14.96 3.16
N GLY A 79 -3.57 14.16 3.49
CA GLY A 79 -3.19 13.83 4.87
C GLY A 79 -1.78 14.26 5.25
N TYR A 80 -0.92 14.53 4.28
CA TYR A 80 0.47 14.94 4.51
C TYR A 80 0.93 15.96 3.46
N PRO A 81 1.87 16.86 3.79
CA PRO A 81 2.43 17.78 2.80
C PRO A 81 3.22 17.02 1.71
N LYS A 82 3.25 17.55 0.50
CA LYS A 82 4.00 17.01 -0.64
C LYS A 82 3.68 15.55 -0.97
N THR A 83 2.44 15.15 -0.84
CA THR A 83 1.91 13.89 -1.37
C THR A 83 1.25 14.15 -2.74
N PRO A 84 1.33 13.20 -3.68
CA PRO A 84 0.78 13.40 -5.02
C PRO A 84 -0.73 13.19 -5.07
N GLY A 85 -1.38 13.82 -6.04
CA GLY A 85 -2.79 13.63 -6.38
C GLY A 85 -2.99 12.91 -7.72
N ILE A 86 -4.25 12.55 -8.01
CA ILE A 86 -4.69 11.98 -9.29
C ILE A 86 -6.10 12.52 -9.68
N HIS A 87 -6.48 13.67 -9.19
CA HIS A 87 -7.80 14.24 -9.42
C HIS A 87 -7.82 15.38 -10.45
N THR A 88 -6.67 15.83 -10.98
CA THR A 88 -6.54 16.85 -12.03
C THR A 88 -5.82 16.31 -13.26
N ASP A 89 -6.04 16.99 -14.42
CA ASP A 89 -5.36 16.61 -15.67
C ASP A 89 -3.85 16.85 -15.62
N ALA A 90 -3.41 17.90 -14.90
CA ALA A 90 -1.99 18.16 -14.67
C ALA A 90 -1.31 17.02 -13.88
N GLN A 91 -2.02 16.45 -12.89
CA GLN A 91 -1.53 15.30 -12.13
C GLN A 91 -1.45 14.04 -12.99
N VAL A 92 -2.42 13.81 -13.90
CA VAL A 92 -2.38 12.72 -14.89
C VAL A 92 -1.12 12.81 -15.76
N GLU A 93 -0.84 13.98 -16.32
CA GLU A 93 0.33 14.20 -17.19
C GLU A 93 1.64 14.02 -16.41
N ALA A 94 1.68 14.51 -15.16
CA ALA A 94 2.85 14.34 -14.29
C ALA A 94 3.12 12.87 -13.95
N TRP A 95 2.09 12.06 -13.70
CA TRP A 95 2.21 10.64 -13.44
C TRP A 95 2.62 9.84 -14.69
N ARG A 96 2.28 10.29 -15.90
CA ARG A 96 2.69 9.62 -17.15
C ARG A 96 4.20 9.47 -17.25
N GLN A 97 4.98 10.46 -16.82
CA GLN A 97 6.44 10.36 -16.78
C GLN A 97 6.93 9.21 -15.87
N VAL A 98 6.19 8.93 -14.80
CA VAL A 98 6.53 7.84 -13.87
C VAL A 98 6.18 6.48 -14.47
N THR A 99 4.99 6.34 -15.05
CA THR A 99 4.56 5.07 -15.68
C THR A 99 5.45 4.72 -16.88
N ASP A 100 5.78 5.71 -17.72
CA ASP A 100 6.70 5.54 -18.83
C ASP A 100 8.08 5.03 -18.35
N ALA A 101 8.68 5.69 -17.34
CA ALA A 101 9.98 5.28 -16.81
C ALA A 101 9.97 3.85 -16.23
N VAL A 102 8.87 3.42 -15.62
CA VAL A 102 8.73 2.04 -15.11
C VAL A 102 8.53 1.05 -16.27
N HIS A 103 7.71 1.38 -17.24
CA HIS A 103 7.44 0.53 -18.40
C HIS A 103 8.67 0.38 -19.30
N ASP A 104 9.43 1.46 -19.56
CA ASP A 104 10.69 1.43 -20.31
C ASP A 104 11.72 0.49 -19.66
N ALA A 105 11.72 0.41 -18.31
CA ALA A 105 12.51 -0.56 -17.56
C ALA A 105 11.82 -1.95 -17.45
N GLY A 106 10.69 -2.16 -18.13
CA GLY A 106 9.95 -3.42 -18.20
C GLY A 106 9.17 -3.76 -16.93
N GLY A 107 8.93 -2.81 -16.02
CA GLY A 107 8.19 -3.00 -14.77
C GLY A 107 6.67 -3.00 -14.93
N ARG A 108 5.97 -3.22 -13.81
CA ARG A 108 4.51 -3.08 -13.68
C ARG A 108 4.20 -2.20 -12.49
N ILE A 109 3.21 -1.29 -12.64
CA ILE A 109 2.95 -0.27 -11.63
C ILE A 109 1.45 -0.03 -11.44
N PHE A 110 0.99 -0.10 -10.18
CA PHE A 110 -0.36 0.26 -9.74
C PHE A 110 -0.33 1.56 -8.94
N LEU A 111 -1.35 2.41 -9.10
CA LEU A 111 -1.53 3.60 -8.29
C LEU A 111 -2.34 3.29 -7.03
N GLN A 112 -1.86 3.68 -5.84
CA GLN A 112 -2.68 3.59 -4.63
C GLN A 112 -3.62 4.78 -4.50
N LEU A 113 -4.93 4.53 -4.56
CA LEU A 113 -6.00 5.53 -4.40
C LEU A 113 -6.25 5.79 -2.91
N TRP A 114 -6.28 7.05 -2.50
CA TRP A 114 -6.26 7.41 -1.10
C TRP A 114 -7.12 8.63 -0.75
N HIS A 115 -7.72 8.58 0.44
CA HIS A 115 -8.32 9.71 1.13
C HIS A 115 -7.99 9.61 2.62
N ALA A 116 -7.34 10.62 3.19
CA ALA A 116 -6.84 10.59 4.57
C ALA A 116 -7.96 10.55 5.62
N GLY A 117 -9.13 11.09 5.30
CA GLY A 117 -10.23 11.19 6.25
C GLY A 117 -9.83 12.05 7.45
N ARG A 118 -10.12 11.58 8.68
CA ARG A 118 -9.77 12.27 9.93
C ARG A 118 -8.27 12.39 10.19
N ALA A 119 -7.43 11.62 9.47
CA ALA A 119 -5.99 11.66 9.59
C ALA A 119 -5.39 12.81 8.76
N SER A 120 -5.93 14.01 8.92
CA SER A 120 -5.55 15.25 8.24
C SER A 120 -5.63 16.46 9.19
N HIS A 121 -5.36 17.64 8.66
CA HIS A 121 -5.41 18.89 9.42
C HIS A 121 -5.88 20.05 8.50
N PRO A 122 -6.62 21.05 9.02
CA PRO A 122 -7.09 22.20 8.22
C PRO A 122 -6.00 22.91 7.42
N SER A 123 -4.77 22.97 7.93
CA SER A 123 -3.63 23.59 7.21
C SER A 123 -3.17 22.83 5.96
N LEU A 124 -3.65 21.61 5.75
CA LEU A 124 -3.36 20.77 4.58
C LEU A 124 -4.50 20.79 3.56
N LEU A 125 -5.67 21.30 3.95
CA LEU A 125 -6.89 21.29 3.17
C LEU A 125 -7.17 22.68 2.61
N GLN A 126 -7.86 22.72 1.48
CA GLN A 126 -8.26 23.98 0.84
C GLN A 126 -9.14 24.80 1.80
N ASP A 127 -8.93 26.11 1.83
CA ASP A 127 -9.69 27.06 2.64
C ASP A 127 -9.73 26.74 4.15
N GLY A 128 -8.81 25.92 4.63
CA GLY A 128 -8.74 25.55 6.05
C GLY A 128 -9.94 24.71 6.54
N GLN A 129 -10.58 23.97 5.65
CA GLN A 129 -11.72 23.11 5.99
C GLN A 129 -11.36 22.05 7.03
N ALA A 130 -12.33 21.64 7.85
CA ALA A 130 -12.14 20.55 8.78
C ALA A 130 -12.01 19.21 8.01
N PRO A 131 -11.09 18.32 8.42
CA PRO A 131 -11.06 16.96 7.93
C PRO A 131 -12.40 16.25 8.12
N VAL A 132 -12.69 15.27 7.29
CA VAL A 132 -13.93 14.50 7.37
C VAL A 132 -13.68 13.09 7.89
N GLY A 133 -14.72 12.47 8.46
CA GLY A 133 -14.69 11.07 8.90
C GLY A 133 -16.09 10.49 8.99
N PRO A 134 -16.23 9.19 9.31
CA PRO A 134 -17.55 8.58 9.51
C PRO A 134 -18.28 9.18 10.72
N SER A 135 -17.54 9.64 11.72
CA SER A 135 -18.05 10.24 12.96
C SER A 135 -17.10 11.34 13.44
N ALA A 136 -17.60 12.29 14.24
CA ALA A 136 -16.81 13.40 14.82
C ALA A 136 -15.95 12.88 16.00
N ILE A 137 -14.95 12.06 15.70
CA ILE A 137 -14.03 11.45 16.68
C ILE A 137 -12.61 11.76 16.25
N ALA A 138 -11.92 12.66 16.98
CA ALA A 138 -10.52 12.97 16.72
C ALA A 138 -9.63 11.74 16.94
N ALA A 139 -8.60 11.59 16.12
CA ALA A 139 -7.57 10.60 16.37
C ALA A 139 -6.66 11.07 17.53
N ALA A 140 -6.25 10.17 18.39
CA ALA A 140 -5.15 10.46 19.31
C ALA A 140 -3.83 10.59 18.53
N GLY A 141 -3.00 11.58 18.90
CA GLY A 141 -1.72 11.82 18.25
C GLY A 141 -1.63 13.16 17.52
N LYS A 142 -0.78 13.21 16.47
CA LYS A 142 -0.45 14.47 15.81
C LYS A 142 -0.40 14.30 14.29
N ALA A 143 -0.96 15.28 13.59
CA ALA A 143 -0.81 15.45 12.15
C ALA A 143 0.59 16.00 11.83
N PHE A 144 1.19 15.52 10.76
CA PHE A 144 2.42 16.10 10.19
C PHE A 144 2.06 17.18 9.18
N THR A 145 2.41 18.42 9.47
CA THR A 145 2.11 19.60 8.65
C THR A 145 3.38 20.37 8.27
N ALA A 146 3.26 21.42 7.46
CA ALA A 146 4.37 22.30 7.15
C ALA A 146 4.94 23.04 8.39
N GLN A 147 4.12 23.18 9.46
CA GLN A 147 4.51 23.76 10.74
C GLN A 147 5.07 22.72 11.73
N GLY A 148 5.18 21.46 11.33
CA GLY A 148 5.59 20.34 12.17
C GLY A 148 4.42 19.51 12.66
N LEU A 149 4.62 18.83 13.79
CA LEU A 149 3.63 17.95 14.40
C LEU A 149 2.61 18.74 15.24
N VAL A 150 1.35 18.76 14.81
CA VAL A 150 0.23 19.43 15.51
C VAL A 150 -0.84 18.39 15.90
N PRO A 151 -1.60 18.60 17.00
CA PRO A 151 -2.67 17.66 17.37
C PRO A 151 -3.68 17.49 16.24
N PHE A 152 -4.21 16.28 16.06
CA PHE A 152 -5.32 16.06 15.13
C PHE A 152 -6.55 16.83 15.62
N PRO A 153 -7.26 17.54 14.75
CA PRO A 153 -8.53 18.20 15.08
C PRO A 153 -9.66 17.17 15.15
N GLU A 154 -10.78 17.57 15.75
CA GLU A 154 -12.02 16.83 15.60
C GLU A 154 -12.49 16.92 14.14
N PRO A 155 -12.72 15.78 13.45
CA PRO A 155 -13.22 15.79 12.08
C PRO A 155 -14.70 16.11 12.05
N ARG A 156 -15.18 16.65 10.93
CA ARG A 156 -16.60 16.72 10.66
C ARG A 156 -17.14 15.34 10.24
N ALA A 157 -18.23 14.91 10.86
CA ALA A 157 -18.91 13.69 10.44
C ALA A 157 -19.55 13.89 9.05
N LEU A 158 -19.28 12.97 8.12
CA LEU A 158 -19.92 12.94 6.81
C LEU A 158 -21.42 12.69 6.93
N SER A 159 -22.23 13.49 6.26
CA SER A 159 -23.64 13.18 6.05
C SER A 159 -23.77 11.99 5.08
N GLN A 160 -24.92 11.33 5.09
CA GLN A 160 -25.17 10.22 4.16
C GLN A 160 -25.19 10.71 2.69
N ALA A 161 -25.58 11.94 2.44
CA ALA A 161 -25.63 12.55 1.09
C ALA A 161 -24.22 12.84 0.51
N GLU A 162 -23.19 12.97 1.34
CA GLU A 162 -21.81 13.21 0.92
C GLU A 162 -21.06 11.93 0.53
N ILE A 163 -21.57 10.75 0.90
CA ILE A 163 -20.90 9.49 0.60
C ILE A 163 -20.89 9.15 -0.90
N PRO A 164 -22.00 9.26 -1.66
CA PRO A 164 -21.98 8.98 -3.10
C PRO A 164 -20.99 9.84 -3.90
N PRO A 165 -20.85 11.16 -3.68
CA PRO A 165 -19.78 11.95 -4.31
C PRO A 165 -18.37 11.44 -4.03
N LEU A 166 -18.08 10.97 -2.81
CA LEU A 166 -16.78 10.38 -2.48
C LEU A 166 -16.52 9.08 -3.23
N ILE A 167 -17.53 8.22 -3.35
CA ILE A 167 -17.44 6.99 -4.17
C ILE A 167 -17.10 7.35 -5.62
N ALA A 168 -17.80 8.35 -6.17
CA ALA A 168 -17.54 8.83 -7.52
C ALA A 168 -16.11 9.41 -7.66
N ALA A 169 -15.57 10.08 -6.64
CA ALA A 169 -14.19 10.57 -6.65
C ALA A 169 -13.17 9.44 -6.79
N PHE A 170 -13.34 8.32 -6.07
CA PHE A 170 -12.49 7.13 -6.24
C PHE A 170 -12.59 6.54 -7.66
N ALA A 171 -13.79 6.43 -8.20
CA ALA A 171 -14.00 5.94 -9.58
C ALA A 171 -13.35 6.86 -10.62
N HIS A 172 -13.52 8.18 -10.50
CA HIS A 172 -12.90 9.15 -11.40
C HIS A 172 -11.36 9.14 -11.28
N ALA A 173 -10.83 9.05 -10.06
CA ALA A 173 -9.39 8.93 -9.82
C ALA A 173 -8.82 7.65 -10.47
N SER A 174 -9.57 6.54 -10.44
CA SER A 174 -9.16 5.30 -11.09
C SER A 174 -9.12 5.40 -12.61
N LEU A 175 -10.07 6.09 -13.25
CA LEU A 175 -10.04 6.39 -14.69
C LEU A 175 -8.87 7.29 -15.08
N ARG A 176 -8.53 8.28 -14.22
CA ARG A 176 -7.37 9.14 -14.41
C ARG A 176 -6.06 8.37 -14.27
N ALA A 177 -5.98 7.42 -13.33
CA ALA A 177 -4.84 6.52 -13.22
C ALA A 177 -4.64 5.70 -14.51
N ARG A 178 -5.73 5.20 -15.10
CA ARG A 178 -5.69 4.52 -16.41
C ARG A 178 -5.19 5.45 -17.52
N ALA A 179 -5.66 6.70 -17.55
CA ALA A 179 -5.20 7.70 -18.53
C ALA A 179 -3.72 8.08 -18.34
N ALA A 180 -3.19 8.00 -17.11
CA ALA A 180 -1.79 8.21 -16.79
C ALA A 180 -0.89 6.98 -17.12
N GLY A 181 -1.46 5.88 -17.62
CA GLY A 181 -0.69 4.72 -18.08
C GLY A 181 -0.44 3.66 -16.99
N PHE A 182 -1.04 3.74 -15.81
CA PHE A 182 -0.91 2.68 -14.81
C PHE A 182 -1.46 1.34 -15.29
N ASP A 183 -0.89 0.23 -14.82
CA ASP A 183 -1.36 -1.13 -15.11
C ASP A 183 -2.60 -1.53 -14.28
N GLY A 184 -2.91 -0.80 -13.22
CA GLY A 184 -4.04 -1.00 -12.32
C GLY A 184 -4.01 -0.03 -11.14
N VAL A 185 -4.91 -0.25 -10.17
CA VAL A 185 -5.00 0.58 -8.96
C VAL A 185 -5.14 -0.27 -7.71
N GLU A 186 -4.74 0.30 -6.55
CA GLU A 186 -4.98 -0.28 -5.24
C GLU A 186 -5.84 0.68 -4.41
N ILE A 187 -6.98 0.22 -3.90
CA ILE A 187 -7.83 0.98 -2.98
C ILE A 187 -7.21 0.90 -1.58
N HIS A 188 -6.88 2.04 -0.99
CA HIS A 188 -6.31 2.10 0.36
C HIS A 188 -7.41 2.05 1.42
N ALA A 189 -7.70 0.86 1.93
CA ALA A 189 -8.68 0.59 2.98
C ALA A 189 -8.04 0.19 4.32
N GLY A 190 -6.85 0.72 4.61
CA GLY A 190 -6.10 0.40 5.82
C GLY A 190 -5.44 1.62 6.47
N ASN A 191 -4.61 1.36 7.48
CA ASN A 191 -3.75 2.32 8.18
C ASN A 191 -4.48 3.53 8.78
N GLY A 192 -5.78 3.38 9.09
CA GLY A 192 -6.56 4.43 9.75
C GLY A 192 -6.95 5.60 8.85
N TYR A 193 -6.98 5.40 7.52
CA TYR A 193 -7.50 6.38 6.57
C TYR A 193 -9.00 6.20 6.34
N LEU A 194 -9.61 7.03 5.50
CA LEU A 194 -11.08 7.19 5.45
C LEU A 194 -11.84 5.85 5.37
N ILE A 195 -11.48 4.95 4.47
CA ILE A 195 -12.18 3.68 4.30
C ILE A 195 -12.01 2.79 5.55
N ASP A 196 -10.78 2.70 6.11
CA ASP A 196 -10.53 1.96 7.36
C ASP A 196 -11.31 2.56 8.55
N GLN A 197 -11.46 3.91 8.57
CA GLN A 197 -12.26 4.59 9.58
C GLN A 197 -13.75 4.18 9.52
N PHE A 198 -14.29 3.90 8.33
CA PHE A 198 -15.64 3.35 8.19
C PHE A 198 -15.72 1.89 8.66
N LEU A 199 -14.70 1.08 8.38
CA LEU A 199 -14.70 -0.35 8.70
C LEU A 199 -14.75 -0.64 10.19
N ARG A 200 -14.08 0.18 11.04
CA ARG A 200 -13.85 -0.14 12.44
C ARG A 200 -14.81 0.58 13.37
N ASP A 201 -15.37 -0.13 14.33
CA ASP A 201 -16.35 0.40 15.30
C ASP A 201 -15.76 1.44 16.25
N GLY A 202 -14.46 1.42 16.53
CA GLY A 202 -13.79 2.45 17.33
C GLY A 202 -13.79 3.85 16.72
N THR A 203 -14.02 3.96 15.42
CA THR A 203 -14.04 5.22 14.68
C THR A 203 -15.37 5.49 13.97
N ASN A 204 -16.18 4.47 13.76
CA ASN A 204 -17.49 4.56 13.12
C ASN A 204 -18.62 4.31 14.13
N GLN A 205 -19.18 5.40 14.65
CA GLN A 205 -20.32 5.41 15.57
C GLN A 205 -21.63 5.83 14.89
N ARG A 206 -21.71 5.65 13.57
CA ARG A 206 -22.91 5.97 12.77
C ARG A 206 -24.06 5.04 13.10
N ILE A 207 -25.28 5.58 13.02
CA ILE A 207 -26.54 4.84 13.22
C ILE A 207 -27.32 4.64 11.94
N ASP A 208 -26.77 5.06 10.80
CA ASP A 208 -27.37 4.88 9.47
C ASP A 208 -26.83 3.60 8.77
N ARG A 209 -27.15 3.45 7.47
CA ARG A 209 -26.76 2.27 6.68
C ARG A 209 -25.24 2.07 6.53
N TYR A 210 -24.39 2.99 6.97
CA TYR A 210 -22.92 2.92 6.93
C TYR A 210 -22.30 2.67 8.31
N GLY A 211 -23.10 2.39 9.36
CA GLY A 211 -22.62 2.16 10.72
C GLY A 211 -23.29 0.99 11.43
N GLY A 212 -22.79 0.65 12.62
CA GLY A 212 -23.31 -0.46 13.43
C GLY A 212 -22.71 -1.82 13.06
N SER A 213 -23.44 -2.66 12.33
CA SER A 213 -22.97 -4.01 11.97
C SER A 213 -21.75 -4.01 11.06
N PRO A 214 -20.92 -5.09 11.05
CA PRO A 214 -19.81 -5.21 10.08
C PRO A 214 -20.27 -5.03 8.63
N ALA A 215 -21.43 -5.51 8.26
CA ALA A 215 -22.01 -5.34 6.91
C ALA A 215 -22.24 -3.87 6.56
N ASN A 216 -22.78 -3.10 7.49
CA ASN A 216 -22.99 -1.67 7.27
C ASN A 216 -21.67 -0.89 7.26
N ARG A 217 -20.73 -1.21 8.15
CA ARG A 217 -19.42 -0.56 8.19
C ARG A 217 -18.59 -0.86 6.94
N ALA A 218 -18.70 -2.05 6.37
CA ALA A 218 -18.03 -2.43 5.13
C ALA A 218 -18.66 -1.81 3.87
N ARG A 219 -19.90 -1.32 3.94
CA ARG A 219 -20.66 -0.82 2.78
C ARG A 219 -19.90 0.23 1.97
N PHE A 220 -19.27 1.20 2.62
CA PHE A 220 -18.50 2.24 1.91
C PHE A 220 -17.33 1.63 1.11
N LEU A 221 -16.57 0.72 1.69
CA LEU A 221 -15.52 -0.02 0.98
C LEU A 221 -16.08 -0.78 -0.23
N LEU A 222 -17.18 -1.51 -0.05
CA LEU A 222 -17.77 -2.34 -1.11
C LEU A 222 -18.32 -1.48 -2.26
N GLU A 223 -19.00 -0.37 -1.95
CA GLU A 223 -19.51 0.57 -2.97
C GLU A 223 -18.34 1.27 -3.72
N VAL A 224 -17.24 1.62 -3.03
CA VAL A 224 -16.02 2.13 -3.68
C VAL A 224 -15.39 1.06 -4.57
N THR A 225 -15.28 -0.17 -4.08
CA THR A 225 -14.69 -1.29 -4.84
C THR A 225 -15.51 -1.59 -6.09
N GLU A 226 -16.82 -1.63 -6.00
CA GLU A 226 -17.74 -1.83 -7.13
C GLU A 226 -17.55 -0.73 -8.19
N ALA A 227 -17.52 0.54 -7.79
CA ALA A 227 -17.37 1.67 -8.70
C ALA A 227 -16.00 1.69 -9.39
N VAL A 228 -14.92 1.36 -8.67
CA VAL A 228 -13.55 1.29 -9.19
C VAL A 228 -13.39 0.06 -10.10
N ALA A 229 -13.93 -1.10 -9.71
CA ALA A 229 -13.86 -2.33 -10.50
C ALA A 229 -14.64 -2.20 -11.82
N ALA A 230 -15.76 -1.50 -11.82
CA ALA A 230 -16.51 -1.19 -13.05
C ALA A 230 -15.71 -0.30 -14.03
N ALA A 231 -14.84 0.58 -13.50
CA ALA A 231 -14.00 1.47 -14.31
C ALA A 231 -12.76 0.76 -14.91
N TRP A 232 -12.27 -0.32 -14.27
CA TRP A 232 -11.00 -0.99 -14.61
C TRP A 232 -11.14 -2.46 -15.05
N GLU A 233 -12.32 -3.07 -14.94
CA GLU A 233 -12.45 -4.52 -14.94
C GLU A 233 -11.74 -5.11 -13.70
N GLY A 234 -12.46 -5.66 -12.71
CA GLY A 234 -12.02 -6.00 -11.35
C GLY A 234 -10.60 -6.57 -11.19
N ASN A 235 -10.15 -7.39 -12.16
CA ASN A 235 -8.83 -8.04 -12.15
C ASN A 235 -7.61 -7.09 -12.27
N ARG A 236 -7.82 -5.77 -12.32
CA ARG A 236 -6.80 -4.71 -12.26
C ARG A 236 -6.93 -3.85 -10.99
N VAL A 237 -7.76 -4.27 -10.04
CA VAL A 237 -8.00 -3.55 -8.79
C VAL A 237 -7.56 -4.39 -7.61
N GLY A 238 -6.61 -3.88 -6.83
CA GLY A 238 -6.26 -4.41 -5.51
C GLY A 238 -6.98 -3.65 -4.40
N VAL A 239 -7.14 -4.29 -3.25
CA VAL A 239 -7.63 -3.65 -2.03
C VAL A 239 -6.63 -3.88 -0.90
N ARG A 240 -6.23 -2.81 -0.20
CA ARG A 240 -5.31 -2.92 0.95
C ARG A 240 -6.02 -2.69 2.26
N ILE A 241 -5.92 -3.66 3.17
CA ILE A 241 -6.50 -3.64 4.52
C ILE A 241 -5.39 -3.81 5.58
N SER A 242 -5.64 -3.33 6.80
CA SER A 242 -4.68 -3.40 7.91
C SER A 242 -5.35 -3.80 9.24
N PRO A 243 -5.84 -5.06 9.36
CA PRO A 243 -6.79 -5.48 10.39
C PRO A 243 -6.38 -5.22 11.84
N LEU A 244 -5.10 -5.30 12.15
CA LEU A 244 -4.57 -5.20 13.52
C LEU A 244 -3.70 -3.96 13.74
N GLN A 245 -3.58 -3.06 12.75
CA GLN A 245 -2.81 -1.83 12.91
C GLN A 245 -3.56 -0.83 13.80
N THR A 246 -2.83 -0.21 14.72
CA THR A 246 -3.34 0.84 15.61
C THR A 246 -2.94 2.25 15.17
N PHE A 247 -2.24 2.37 14.03
CA PHE A 247 -1.82 3.66 13.47
C PHE A 247 -3.03 4.57 13.24
N ASN A 248 -2.90 5.87 13.50
CA ASN A 248 -3.99 6.84 13.51
C ASN A 248 -5.12 6.51 14.51
N ASP A 249 -4.76 5.91 15.67
CA ASP A 249 -5.69 5.58 16.76
C ASP A 249 -6.82 4.64 16.31
N MET A 250 -6.47 3.62 15.52
CA MET A 250 -7.44 2.65 15.04
C MET A 250 -7.64 1.49 16.01
N ARG A 251 -8.89 1.12 16.22
CA ARG A 251 -9.31 -0.04 17.03
C ARG A 251 -10.61 -0.62 16.49
N ASP A 252 -10.79 -1.92 16.66
CA ASP A 252 -12.02 -2.67 16.36
C ASP A 252 -12.27 -3.65 17.50
N SER A 253 -13.50 -3.78 17.94
CA SER A 253 -13.89 -4.68 19.05
C SER A 253 -13.79 -6.16 18.65
N ASP A 254 -13.96 -6.49 17.37
CA ASP A 254 -13.87 -7.85 16.82
C ASP A 254 -13.26 -7.83 15.39
N PRO A 255 -11.95 -7.61 15.28
CA PRO A 255 -11.30 -7.52 13.98
C PRO A 255 -11.38 -8.84 13.18
N ALA A 256 -11.46 -9.99 13.85
CA ALA A 256 -11.58 -11.28 13.18
C ALA A 256 -12.92 -11.39 12.42
N ARG A 257 -14.00 -10.98 13.05
CA ARG A 257 -15.34 -10.96 12.45
C ARG A 257 -15.45 -9.89 11.37
N THR A 258 -14.96 -8.68 11.63
CA THR A 258 -15.01 -7.57 10.68
C THR A 258 -14.26 -7.91 9.41
N PHE A 259 -13.01 -8.34 9.50
CA PHE A 259 -12.19 -8.57 8.31
C PHE A 259 -12.41 -9.92 7.62
N ARG A 260 -12.99 -10.90 8.31
CA ARG A 260 -13.54 -12.08 7.64
C ARG A 260 -14.70 -11.68 6.72
N TYR A 261 -15.67 -10.91 7.23
CA TYR A 261 -16.80 -10.42 6.43
C TYR A 261 -16.31 -9.57 5.23
N VAL A 262 -15.35 -8.68 5.46
CA VAL A 262 -14.76 -7.87 4.38
C VAL A 262 -14.13 -8.75 3.30
N ALA A 263 -13.38 -9.79 3.67
CA ALA A 263 -12.75 -10.70 2.72
C ALA A 263 -13.78 -11.51 1.92
N GLU A 264 -14.82 -12.07 2.60
CA GLU A 264 -15.93 -12.80 1.97
C GLU A 264 -16.68 -11.94 0.93
N GLU A 265 -16.93 -10.66 1.23
CA GLU A 265 -17.64 -9.78 0.30
C GLU A 265 -16.72 -9.26 -0.83
N LEU A 266 -15.44 -9.05 -0.58
CA LEU A 266 -14.47 -8.64 -1.61
C LEU A 266 -14.18 -9.75 -2.62
N ASP A 267 -14.33 -11.02 -2.25
CA ASP A 267 -14.15 -12.17 -3.14
C ASP A 267 -15.07 -12.15 -4.37
N ARG A 268 -16.18 -11.42 -4.27
CA ARG A 268 -17.18 -11.29 -5.34
C ARG A 268 -16.76 -10.39 -6.51
N PHE A 269 -15.64 -9.66 -6.40
CA PHE A 269 -15.24 -8.62 -7.37
C PHE A 269 -14.14 -9.05 -8.35
N ASP A 270 -13.68 -10.31 -8.34
CA ASP A 270 -12.56 -10.79 -9.18
C ASP A 270 -11.34 -9.86 -9.09
N LEU A 271 -10.93 -9.52 -7.86
CA LEU A 271 -9.87 -8.56 -7.63
C LEU A 271 -8.50 -9.09 -8.06
N ALA A 272 -7.61 -8.17 -8.45
CA ALA A 272 -6.21 -8.44 -8.70
C ALA A 272 -5.54 -9.10 -7.49
N TYR A 273 -5.81 -8.58 -6.29
CA TYR A 273 -5.34 -9.14 -5.02
C TYR A 273 -6.04 -8.46 -3.83
N LEU A 274 -5.99 -9.16 -2.70
CA LEU A 274 -6.26 -8.59 -1.38
C LEU A 274 -4.93 -8.43 -0.62
N HIS A 275 -4.53 -7.19 -0.32
CA HIS A 275 -3.26 -6.83 0.30
C HIS A 275 -3.45 -6.64 1.82
N VAL A 276 -2.93 -7.54 2.62
CA VAL A 276 -3.10 -7.56 4.07
C VAL A 276 -1.83 -7.07 4.76
N VAL A 277 -1.96 -5.99 5.53
CA VAL A 277 -0.89 -5.52 6.41
C VAL A 277 -1.01 -6.25 7.75
N GLU A 278 -0.07 -7.12 8.03
CA GLU A 278 0.03 -7.79 9.32
C GLU A 278 0.58 -6.86 10.40
N ALA A 279 0.25 -7.12 11.65
CA ALA A 279 0.82 -6.36 12.76
C ALA A 279 2.33 -6.53 12.82
N VAL A 280 3.05 -5.44 12.74
CA VAL A 280 4.53 -5.41 12.91
C VAL A 280 4.89 -5.33 14.39
N ASP A 281 3.97 -4.84 15.24
CA ASP A 281 4.15 -4.75 16.68
C ASP A 281 4.23 -6.16 17.30
N PRO A 282 5.35 -6.50 17.99
CA PRO A 282 5.46 -7.76 18.72
C PRO A 282 4.34 -7.99 19.74
N ASN A 283 3.81 -6.92 20.33
CA ASN A 283 2.70 -7.00 21.30
C ASN A 283 1.38 -7.37 20.62
N ALA A 284 1.12 -6.91 19.41
CA ALA A 284 -0.05 -7.30 18.63
C ALA A 284 0.03 -8.78 18.18
N ARG A 285 1.24 -9.30 17.91
CA ARG A 285 1.47 -10.74 17.65
C ARG A 285 1.19 -11.60 18.89
N ASN A 286 1.43 -11.07 20.09
CA ASN A 286 1.17 -11.77 21.35
C ASN A 286 -0.33 -11.86 21.71
N LEU A 287 -1.22 -11.13 21.02
CA LEU A 287 -2.66 -11.27 21.17
C LEU A 287 -3.22 -12.60 20.58
N GLY A 288 -2.36 -13.44 19.99
CA GLY A 288 -2.75 -14.74 19.43
C GLY A 288 -3.71 -14.66 18.23
N LEU A 289 -3.97 -13.46 17.72
CA LEU A 289 -4.84 -13.20 16.58
C LEU A 289 -4.00 -13.15 15.30
N ALA A 290 -4.00 -14.22 14.51
CA ALA A 290 -3.51 -14.21 13.15
C ALA A 290 -4.70 -13.97 12.20
N ILE A 291 -4.84 -12.75 11.69
CA ILE A 291 -5.95 -12.42 10.76
C ILE A 291 -5.68 -12.93 9.34
N SER A 292 -4.42 -12.96 8.89
CA SER A 292 -4.07 -13.40 7.53
C SER A 292 -4.59 -14.79 7.19
N PRO A 293 -4.53 -15.81 8.08
CA PRO A 293 -5.14 -17.11 7.80
C PRO A 293 -6.68 -17.07 7.74
N ILE A 294 -7.32 -16.13 8.44
CA ILE A 294 -8.78 -15.93 8.37
C ILE A 294 -9.15 -15.33 7.01
N VAL A 295 -8.43 -14.29 6.60
CA VAL A 295 -8.58 -13.66 5.29
C VAL A 295 -8.32 -14.67 4.17
N ARG A 296 -7.20 -15.44 4.24
CA ARG A 296 -6.86 -16.44 3.21
C ARG A 296 -7.95 -17.51 3.01
N ARG A 297 -8.66 -17.88 4.06
CA ARG A 297 -9.79 -18.84 3.98
C ARG A 297 -11.08 -18.23 3.47
N ALA A 298 -11.22 -16.92 3.54
CA ALA A 298 -12.43 -16.18 3.20
C ALA A 298 -12.34 -15.48 1.83
N PHE A 299 -11.17 -15.52 1.18
CA PHE A 299 -10.90 -14.90 -0.10
C PHE A 299 -10.12 -15.88 -0.99
N ASP A 300 -10.73 -16.31 -2.08
CA ASP A 300 -10.19 -17.30 -3.01
C ASP A 300 -9.17 -16.69 -3.98
N GLY A 301 -9.25 -15.38 -4.23
CA GLY A 301 -8.34 -14.65 -5.09
C GLY A 301 -6.90 -14.54 -4.53
N PRO A 302 -5.98 -13.86 -5.26
CA PRO A 302 -4.60 -13.69 -4.81
C PRO A 302 -4.49 -12.88 -3.52
N VAL A 303 -3.73 -13.38 -2.55
CA VAL A 303 -3.43 -12.69 -1.28
C VAL A 303 -2.00 -12.19 -1.29
N MET A 304 -1.83 -10.88 -1.03
CA MET A 304 -0.54 -10.24 -0.81
C MET A 304 -0.35 -9.94 0.67
N LEU A 305 0.76 -10.37 1.26
CA LEU A 305 1.09 -10.07 2.65
C LEU A 305 2.16 -8.98 2.76
N ASN A 306 2.03 -8.16 3.81
CA ASN A 306 2.98 -7.12 4.20
C ASN A 306 3.16 -7.15 5.72
N GLY A 307 4.38 -6.95 6.24
CA GLY A 307 4.59 -6.89 7.69
C GLY A 307 5.91 -7.50 8.15
N GLY A 308 7.05 -6.86 7.84
CA GLY A 308 8.36 -7.26 8.37
C GLY A 308 8.89 -8.59 7.84
N TYR A 309 8.50 -8.97 6.64
CA TYR A 309 9.00 -10.16 5.97
C TYR A 309 10.48 -10.01 5.61
N THR A 310 11.26 -11.05 5.88
CA THR A 310 12.56 -11.30 5.23
C THR A 310 12.32 -12.11 3.96
N ARG A 311 13.34 -12.24 3.10
CA ARG A 311 13.27 -13.08 1.90
C ARG A 311 12.79 -14.51 2.24
N ASP A 312 13.38 -15.14 3.26
CA ASP A 312 13.11 -16.52 3.60
C ASP A 312 11.73 -16.72 4.24
N LEU A 313 11.25 -15.75 5.04
CA LEU A 313 9.89 -15.74 5.55
C LEU A 313 8.85 -15.56 4.44
N ALA A 314 9.15 -14.71 3.46
CA ALA A 314 8.28 -14.49 2.30
C ALA A 314 8.20 -15.76 1.42
N ASP A 315 9.33 -16.40 1.14
CA ASP A 315 9.39 -17.64 0.37
C ASP A 315 8.58 -18.74 1.07
N ARG A 316 8.72 -18.84 2.40
CA ARG A 316 7.95 -19.78 3.23
C ARG A 316 6.45 -19.50 3.19
N ALA A 317 6.03 -18.24 3.32
CA ALA A 317 4.62 -17.87 3.29
C ALA A 317 3.94 -18.26 1.97
N ILE A 318 4.68 -18.18 0.84
CA ILE A 318 4.20 -18.62 -0.47
C ILE A 318 4.15 -20.14 -0.57
N ILE A 319 5.20 -20.84 -0.14
CA ILE A 319 5.25 -22.33 -0.16
C ILE A 319 4.13 -22.92 0.69
N ASP A 320 3.86 -22.34 1.85
CA ASP A 320 2.81 -22.78 2.77
C ASP A 320 1.39 -22.37 2.32
N GLY A 321 1.25 -21.66 1.18
CA GLY A 321 -0.02 -21.22 0.62
C GLY A 321 -0.74 -20.11 1.39
N LEU A 322 -0.03 -19.45 2.32
CA LEU A 322 -0.58 -18.33 3.09
C LEU A 322 -0.64 -17.04 2.25
N ALA A 323 0.29 -16.87 1.32
CA ALA A 323 0.38 -15.74 0.41
C ALA A 323 0.66 -16.18 -1.02
N ASP A 324 0.23 -15.37 -1.98
CA ASP A 324 0.60 -15.47 -3.40
C ASP A 324 1.69 -14.47 -3.76
N LEU A 325 1.70 -13.32 -3.09
CA LEU A 325 2.61 -12.19 -3.26
C LEU A 325 3.08 -11.70 -1.88
N VAL A 326 4.28 -11.14 -1.81
CA VAL A 326 4.76 -10.47 -0.59
C VAL A 326 5.30 -9.09 -0.93
N SER A 327 4.82 -8.07 -0.19
CA SER A 327 5.24 -6.69 -0.39
C SER A 327 6.25 -6.24 0.67
N PHE A 328 7.25 -5.47 0.22
CA PHE A 328 8.35 -4.98 1.01
C PHE A 328 8.38 -3.45 1.02
N GLY A 329 8.37 -2.85 2.20
CA GLY A 329 8.47 -1.39 2.38
C GLY A 329 9.92 -0.94 2.56
N SER A 330 10.40 -0.90 3.80
CA SER A 330 11.72 -0.35 4.16
C SER A 330 12.88 -0.96 3.36
N ALA A 331 12.78 -2.25 3.00
CA ALA A 331 13.78 -2.90 2.17
C ALA A 331 13.87 -2.27 0.77
N TYR A 332 12.76 -1.92 0.13
CA TYR A 332 12.75 -1.22 -1.16
C TYR A 332 13.18 0.25 -1.07
N ILE A 333 13.06 0.89 0.09
CA ILE A 333 13.59 2.26 0.23
C ILE A 333 15.09 2.27 -0.07
N ALA A 334 15.86 1.38 0.56
CA ALA A 334 17.31 1.36 0.49
C ALA A 334 17.89 0.44 -0.60
N ASN A 335 17.07 -0.38 -1.25
CA ASN A 335 17.53 -1.35 -2.25
C ASN A 335 16.70 -1.23 -3.52
N PRO A 336 17.09 -0.37 -4.48
CA PRO A 336 16.40 -0.24 -5.75
C PRO A 336 16.36 -1.58 -6.51
N ASP A 337 17.38 -2.40 -6.35
CA ASP A 337 17.59 -3.71 -6.95
C ASP A 337 17.25 -4.88 -6.01
N LEU A 338 16.31 -4.70 -5.07
CA LEU A 338 15.98 -5.68 -4.01
C LEU A 338 15.77 -7.10 -4.54
N THR A 339 15.10 -7.23 -5.67
CA THR A 339 14.82 -8.55 -6.28
C THR A 339 16.11 -9.26 -6.70
N GLU A 340 17.07 -8.54 -7.24
CA GLU A 340 18.39 -9.10 -7.60
C GLU A 340 19.22 -9.43 -6.37
N ARG A 341 19.16 -8.59 -5.32
CA ARG A 341 19.78 -8.91 -4.03
C ARG A 341 19.18 -10.20 -3.45
N PHE A 342 17.90 -10.38 -3.52
CA PHE A 342 17.25 -11.63 -3.10
C PHE A 342 17.66 -12.83 -3.98
N ARG A 343 17.78 -12.64 -5.29
CA ARG A 343 18.20 -13.69 -6.24
C ARG A 343 19.59 -14.21 -5.94
N HIS A 344 20.51 -13.31 -5.68
CA HIS A 344 21.94 -13.60 -5.53
C HIS A 344 22.42 -13.65 -4.08
N HIS A 345 21.52 -13.55 -3.08
CA HIS A 345 21.86 -13.51 -1.65
C HIS A 345 22.81 -12.36 -1.28
N HIS A 346 22.74 -11.25 -1.99
CA HIS A 346 23.52 -10.07 -1.64
C HIS A 346 23.03 -9.42 -0.34
N PRO A 347 23.92 -8.81 0.45
CA PRO A 347 23.55 -7.99 1.61
C PRO A 347 22.60 -6.87 1.20
N LEU A 348 21.71 -6.48 2.09
CA LEU A 348 20.83 -5.35 1.90
C LEU A 348 21.48 -4.07 2.42
N ASN A 349 21.29 -2.96 1.70
CA ASN A 349 21.61 -1.63 2.19
C ASN A 349 20.73 -1.33 3.42
N THR A 350 21.30 -0.61 4.39
CA THR A 350 20.55 -0.15 5.56
C THR A 350 19.80 1.13 5.23
N PRO A 351 18.46 1.17 5.43
CA PRO A 351 17.70 2.37 5.17
C PRO A 351 17.97 3.45 6.22
N ASP A 352 18.24 4.68 5.77
CA ASP A 352 18.32 5.84 6.65
C ASP A 352 16.93 6.41 6.93
N ARG A 353 16.45 6.23 8.15
CA ARG A 353 15.11 6.68 8.57
C ARG A 353 14.93 8.19 8.51
N ALA A 354 16.00 8.98 8.64
CA ALA A 354 15.92 10.43 8.57
C ALA A 354 15.51 10.92 7.18
N THR A 355 15.77 10.14 6.14
CA THR A 355 15.45 10.47 4.74
C THR A 355 14.12 9.87 4.23
N PHE A 356 13.34 9.18 5.08
CA PHE A 356 12.11 8.53 4.64
C PHE A 356 11.09 9.52 4.11
N TYR A 357 10.94 10.67 4.74
CA TYR A 357 9.90 11.65 4.45
C TYR A 357 10.49 13.01 4.08
N GLY A 358 10.14 13.51 2.89
CA GLY A 358 10.64 14.80 2.39
C GLY A 358 12.10 14.76 1.97
N GLY A 359 12.72 15.94 1.81
CA GLY A 359 14.10 16.06 1.36
C GLY A 359 14.27 16.10 -0.15
N THR A 360 15.47 15.81 -0.60
CA THR A 360 15.91 15.87 -2.00
C THR A 360 16.16 14.44 -2.55
N ALA A 361 17.22 14.30 -3.36
CA ALA A 361 17.67 13.03 -3.92
C ALA A 361 18.23 12.07 -2.86
N GLU A 362 18.77 12.63 -1.78
CA GLU A 362 19.39 11.87 -0.69
C GLU A 362 18.38 10.92 -0.01
N GLY A 363 18.79 9.67 0.15
CA GLY A 363 17.95 8.60 0.70
C GLY A 363 16.71 8.29 -0.13
N TYR A 364 16.69 8.72 -1.41
CA TYR A 364 15.58 8.51 -2.31
C TYR A 364 16.02 7.82 -3.60
N ILE A 365 16.94 8.42 -4.37
CA ILE A 365 17.42 7.90 -5.65
C ILE A 365 18.91 7.59 -5.66
N ASP A 366 19.62 7.75 -4.57
CA ASP A 366 21.07 7.63 -4.41
C ASP A 366 21.54 6.36 -3.69
N TYR A 367 20.63 5.48 -3.27
CA TYR A 367 21.04 4.18 -2.73
C TYR A 367 21.70 3.34 -3.83
N PRO A 368 22.90 2.76 -3.57
CA PRO A 368 23.65 2.03 -4.58
C PRO A 368 22.99 0.69 -4.93
N ALA A 369 22.98 0.38 -6.23
CA ALA A 369 22.68 -0.95 -6.72
C ALA A 369 23.90 -1.88 -6.61
N ILE A 370 23.72 -3.19 -6.82
CA ILE A 370 24.78 -4.19 -6.87
C ILE A 370 25.80 -3.76 -7.94
N GLY A 371 27.08 -3.72 -7.57
CA GLY A 371 28.18 -3.32 -8.46
C GLY A 371 28.55 -1.84 -8.36
N GLU A 372 27.64 -0.95 -7.97
CA GLU A 372 27.95 0.47 -7.71
C GLU A 372 28.68 0.66 -6.36
N GLU A 373 28.38 -0.19 -5.38
CA GLU A 373 29.07 -0.25 -4.08
C GLU A 373 30.58 -0.44 -4.20
N LEU A 374 31.03 -1.23 -5.20
CA LEU A 374 32.46 -1.48 -5.44
C LEU A 374 33.21 -0.24 -5.97
N ASN A 375 32.50 0.69 -6.61
CA ASN A 375 33.09 1.93 -7.11
C ASN A 375 33.24 2.98 -6.00
N LEU A 376 32.31 3.00 -5.02
CA LEU A 376 32.40 3.91 -3.85
C LEU A 376 33.51 3.52 -2.87
N LEU A 377 33.91 2.24 -2.83
CA LEU A 377 35.02 1.76 -1.99
C LEU A 377 36.40 1.91 -2.68
N ARG A 378 36.44 2.27 -3.97
CA ARG A 378 37.68 2.46 -4.75
C ARG A 378 37.99 3.94 -5.05
N ALA A 379 37.09 4.84 -4.72
CA ALA A 379 37.27 6.30 -4.80
C ALA A 379 37.58 6.89 -3.43
#